data_e0e68060cc25dc36b43843708e02277c
#
_entry.id   e0e68060cc25dc36b43843708e02277c
#
_cell.length_a   1.000
_cell.length_b   1.000
_cell.length_c   1.000
_cell.angle_alpha   90.00
_cell.angle_beta   90.00
_cell.angle_gamma   90.00
#
_symmetry.space_group_name_H-M   'P 1'
#
loop_
_entity.id
_entity.type
_entity.pdbx_description
1 polymer ?
#
loop_
_entity_poly.entity_id
_entity_poly.type
_entity_poly.pdbx_seq_one_letter_code
_entity_poly.pdbx_strand_id
1 'polypeptide(L)'
;EYQERITQATDAYNRHQATLNEFLRLLALPVSRSFGVLQEQITELAEKGELPEEGRAYYDMWIKVLEGHYMTLFQTPEYVETLARTLGSLSAFQTARNAVVEDMLSGLPVPVQSEIDELYEEVHRLKRRLRTLEKEKG
;
A
#
# COMPACT_ATOMS: atom_id res chain seq x y z
N GLU A 1 -7.72 22.65 -16.47
CA GLU A 1 -7.27 22.33 -15.10
C GLU A 1 -7.74 20.97 -14.62
N TYR A 2 -9.06 20.66 -14.72
CA TYR A 2 -9.59 19.38 -14.30
C TYR A 2 -9.03 18.21 -15.13
N GLN A 3 -8.97 18.37 -16.44
CA GLN A 3 -8.41 17.35 -17.34
C GLN A 3 -6.93 17.13 -17.09
N GLU A 4 -6.20 18.20 -16.76
CA GLU A 4 -4.77 18.11 -16.42
C GLU A 4 -4.55 17.31 -15.14
N ARG A 5 -5.39 17.51 -14.13
CA ARG A 5 -5.31 16.74 -12.88
C ARG A 5 -5.67 15.28 -13.07
N ILE A 6 -6.65 14.97 -13.93
CA ILE A 6 -6.97 13.59 -14.30
C ILE A 6 -5.80 12.93 -15.00
N THR A 7 -5.15 13.65 -15.93
CA THR A 7 -3.97 13.15 -16.64
C THR A 7 -2.83 12.87 -15.66
N GLN A 8 -2.58 13.78 -14.73
CA GLN A 8 -1.56 13.61 -13.69
C GLN A 8 -1.85 12.40 -12.80
N ALA A 9 -3.11 12.21 -12.41
CA ALA A 9 -3.53 11.05 -11.60
C ALA A 9 -3.36 9.74 -12.38
N THR A 10 -3.69 9.72 -13.66
CA THR A 10 -3.52 8.56 -14.53
C THR A 10 -2.05 8.21 -14.70
N ASP A 11 -1.21 9.20 -14.93
CA ASP A 11 0.25 8.99 -15.05
C ASP A 11 0.84 8.49 -13.73
N ALA A 12 0.42 9.05 -12.61
CA ALA A 12 0.87 8.62 -11.29
C ALA A 12 0.41 7.17 -10.99
N TYR A 13 -0.80 6.82 -11.39
CA TYR A 13 -1.32 5.46 -11.26
C TYR A 13 -0.49 4.48 -12.08
N ASN A 14 -0.19 4.82 -13.34
CA ASN A 14 0.60 3.96 -14.22
C ASN A 14 2.02 3.76 -13.68
N ARG A 15 2.63 4.81 -13.15
CA ARG A 15 3.95 4.72 -12.51
C ARG A 15 3.90 3.83 -11.26
N HIS A 16 2.86 3.99 -10.45
CA HIS A 16 2.70 3.14 -9.26
C HIS A 16 2.51 1.67 -9.65
N GLN A 17 1.71 1.38 -10.68
CA GLN A 17 1.54 0.01 -11.17
C GLN A 17 2.86 -0.58 -11.66
N ALA A 18 3.68 0.19 -12.36
CA ALA A 18 4.98 -0.26 -12.84
C ALA A 18 5.93 -0.59 -11.68
N THR A 19 6.01 0.27 -10.68
CA THR A 19 6.88 0.04 -9.51
C THR A 19 6.36 -1.11 -8.65
N LEU A 20 5.05 -1.21 -8.49
CA LEU A 20 4.42 -2.31 -7.75
C LEU A 20 4.70 -3.66 -8.42
N ASN A 21 4.56 -3.73 -9.75
CA ASN A 21 4.84 -4.95 -10.49
C ASN A 21 6.31 -5.37 -10.36
N GLU A 22 7.22 -4.42 -10.39
CA GLU A 22 8.65 -4.67 -10.18
C GLU A 22 8.91 -5.20 -8.76
N PHE A 23 8.27 -4.59 -7.76
CA PHE A 23 8.39 -5.02 -6.37
C PHE A 23 7.83 -6.43 -6.17
N LEU A 24 6.67 -6.74 -6.73
CA LEU A 24 6.05 -8.06 -6.64
C LEU A 24 6.88 -9.12 -7.34
N ARG A 25 7.50 -8.78 -8.47
CA ARG A 25 8.44 -9.68 -9.17
C ARG A 25 9.64 -10.00 -8.27
N LEU A 26 10.16 -8.99 -7.60
CA LEU A 26 11.29 -9.15 -6.68
C LEU A 26 10.90 -10.06 -5.50
N LEU A 27 9.70 -9.85 -4.94
CA LEU A 27 9.18 -10.69 -3.84
C LEU A 27 8.91 -12.14 -4.26
N ALA A 28 8.64 -12.38 -5.54
CA ALA A 28 8.38 -13.72 -6.06
C ALA A 28 9.67 -14.53 -6.31
N LEU A 29 10.81 -13.85 -6.48
CA LEU A 29 12.08 -14.52 -6.76
C LEU A 29 12.48 -15.57 -5.72
N PRO A 30 12.38 -15.32 -4.41
CA PRO A 30 12.72 -16.35 -3.42
C PRO A 30 11.91 -17.62 -3.57
N VAL A 31 10.61 -17.51 -3.93
CA VAL A 31 9.76 -18.68 -4.14
C VAL A 31 10.29 -19.55 -5.29
N SER A 32 10.58 -18.94 -6.44
CA SER A 32 11.13 -19.65 -7.60
C SER A 32 12.49 -20.29 -7.30
N ARG A 33 13.37 -19.53 -6.66
CA ARG A 33 14.72 -19.99 -6.31
C ARG A 33 14.70 -21.09 -5.27
N SER A 34 13.77 -21.01 -4.31
CA SER A 34 13.64 -22.04 -3.26
C SER A 34 13.27 -23.40 -3.83
N PHE A 35 12.44 -23.45 -4.88
CA PHE A 35 12.10 -24.72 -5.54
C PHE A 35 13.33 -25.37 -6.17
N GLY A 36 14.18 -24.60 -6.80
CA GLY A 36 15.43 -25.13 -7.38
C GLY A 36 16.36 -25.72 -6.33
N VAL A 37 16.55 -25.00 -5.22
CA VAL A 37 17.40 -25.46 -4.11
C VAL A 37 16.80 -26.70 -3.46
N LEU A 38 15.47 -26.70 -3.24
CA LEU A 38 14.78 -27.85 -2.67
C LEU A 38 14.97 -29.10 -3.54
N GLN A 39 14.84 -28.94 -4.86
CA GLN A 39 15.04 -30.02 -5.81
C GLN A 39 16.46 -30.57 -5.74
N GLU A 40 17.47 -29.73 -5.62
CA GLU A 40 18.86 -30.16 -5.42
C GLU A 40 19.04 -30.94 -4.12
N GLN A 41 18.46 -30.45 -3.03
CA GLN A 41 18.54 -31.12 -1.73
C GLN A 41 17.87 -32.51 -1.76
N ILE A 42 16.71 -32.59 -2.39
CA ILE A 42 15.99 -33.88 -2.55
C ILE A 42 16.83 -34.86 -3.38
N THR A 43 17.44 -34.38 -4.46
CA THR A 43 18.30 -35.20 -5.32
C THR A 43 19.50 -35.74 -4.53
N GLU A 44 20.14 -34.90 -3.72
CA GLU A 44 21.26 -35.35 -2.87
C GLU A 44 20.82 -36.42 -1.84
N LEU A 45 19.68 -36.21 -1.21
CA LEU A 45 19.14 -37.17 -0.26
C LEU A 45 18.78 -38.51 -0.95
N ALA A 46 18.24 -38.44 -2.17
CA ALA A 46 17.91 -39.63 -2.96
C ALA A 46 19.16 -40.43 -3.28
N GLU A 47 20.25 -39.77 -3.66
CA GLU A 47 21.53 -40.43 -3.98
C GLU A 47 22.14 -41.12 -2.77
N LYS A 48 21.92 -40.58 -1.56
CA LYS A 48 22.38 -41.15 -0.30
C LYS A 48 21.43 -42.19 0.28
N GLY A 49 20.24 -42.37 -0.33
CA GLY A 49 19.22 -43.26 0.21
C GLY A 49 18.57 -42.75 1.49
N GLU A 50 18.64 -41.43 1.76
CA GLU A 50 18.16 -40.81 2.99
C GLU A 50 16.90 -39.97 2.79
N LEU A 51 16.08 -40.28 1.77
CA LEU A 51 14.83 -39.55 1.53
C LEU A 51 13.89 -39.69 2.72
N PRO A 52 13.33 -38.55 3.22
CA PRO A 52 12.30 -38.60 4.24
C PRO A 52 11.05 -39.32 3.73
N GLU A 53 10.39 -40.06 4.60
CA GLU A 53 9.16 -40.79 4.27
C GLU A 53 7.91 -39.90 4.45
N GLU A 54 7.98 -38.92 5.36
CA GLU A 54 6.85 -38.03 5.65
C GLU A 54 6.87 -36.82 4.77
N GLY A 55 5.70 -36.45 4.21
CA GLY A 55 5.54 -35.23 3.39
C GLY A 55 5.87 -33.96 4.14
N ARG A 56 5.64 -33.95 5.47
CA ARG A 56 5.93 -32.80 6.32
C ARG A 56 7.42 -32.44 6.33
N ALA A 57 8.31 -33.43 6.24
CA ALA A 57 9.75 -33.18 6.20
C ALA A 57 10.14 -32.37 4.97
N TYR A 58 9.51 -32.64 3.81
CA TYR A 58 9.74 -31.85 2.59
C TYR A 58 9.23 -30.44 2.71
N TYR A 59 8.07 -30.26 3.35
CA TYR A 59 7.53 -28.94 3.61
C TYR A 59 8.47 -28.12 4.52
N ASP A 60 8.96 -28.74 5.61
CA ASP A 60 9.88 -28.06 6.53
C ASP A 60 11.19 -27.69 5.84
N MET A 61 11.70 -28.55 4.97
CA MET A 61 12.89 -28.26 4.16
C MET A 61 12.65 -27.05 3.26
N TRP A 62 11.50 -27.01 2.60
CA TRP A 62 11.14 -25.90 1.71
C TRP A 62 11.02 -24.59 2.48
N ILE A 63 10.35 -24.60 3.62
CA ILE A 63 10.18 -23.40 4.47
C ILE A 63 11.54 -22.85 4.89
N LYS A 64 12.46 -23.70 5.30
CA LYS A 64 13.82 -23.26 5.68
C LYS A 64 14.56 -22.59 4.54
N VAL A 65 14.49 -23.18 3.35
CA VAL A 65 15.12 -22.62 2.15
C VAL A 65 14.47 -21.28 1.81
N LEU A 66 13.15 -21.23 1.84
CA LEU A 66 12.37 -20.03 1.54
C LEU A 66 12.70 -18.90 2.52
N GLU A 67 12.71 -19.18 3.81
CA GLU A 67 13.07 -18.19 4.84
C GLU A 67 14.48 -17.63 4.62
N GLY A 68 15.44 -18.49 4.31
CA GLY A 68 16.81 -18.05 4.03
C GLY A 68 16.90 -17.12 2.82
N HIS A 69 16.16 -17.43 1.76
CA HIS A 69 16.11 -16.60 0.55
C HIS A 69 15.46 -15.25 0.82
N TYR A 70 14.37 -15.21 1.63
CA TYR A 70 13.74 -13.94 2.00
C TYR A 70 14.62 -13.11 2.91
N MET A 71 15.29 -13.71 3.88
CA MET A 71 16.23 -12.97 4.73
C MET A 71 17.34 -12.33 3.91
N THR A 72 17.87 -13.05 2.91
CA THR A 72 18.88 -12.51 2.01
C THR A 72 18.31 -11.36 1.17
N LEU A 73 17.11 -11.55 0.60
CA LEU A 73 16.44 -10.51 -0.21
C LEU A 73 16.25 -9.23 0.58
N PHE A 74 15.75 -9.32 1.82
CA PHE A 74 15.45 -8.14 2.64
C PHE A 74 16.70 -7.35 3.02
N GLN A 75 17.87 -7.95 2.94
CA GLN A 75 19.15 -7.29 3.19
C GLN A 75 19.77 -6.67 1.94
N THR A 76 19.19 -6.90 0.77
CA THR A 76 19.73 -6.34 -0.48
C THR A 76 19.38 -4.87 -0.65
N PRO A 77 20.29 -4.06 -1.19
CA PRO A 77 19.97 -2.68 -1.56
C PRO A 77 18.84 -2.58 -2.59
N GLU A 78 18.78 -3.54 -3.51
CA GLU A 78 17.72 -3.60 -4.54
C GLU A 78 16.33 -3.68 -3.93
N TYR A 79 16.14 -4.50 -2.89
CA TYR A 79 14.87 -4.61 -2.18
C TYR A 79 14.47 -3.28 -1.55
N VAL A 80 15.40 -2.66 -0.81
CA VAL A 80 15.14 -1.38 -0.11
C VAL A 80 14.81 -0.27 -1.12
N GLU A 81 15.58 -0.18 -2.20
CA GLU A 81 15.36 0.81 -3.24
C GLU A 81 14.02 0.63 -3.96
N THR A 82 13.68 -0.63 -4.29
CA THR A 82 12.42 -0.95 -4.97
C THR A 82 11.24 -0.67 -4.05
N LEU A 83 11.34 -1.02 -2.78
CA LEU A 83 10.32 -0.70 -1.77
C LEU A 83 10.12 0.81 -1.66
N ALA A 84 11.22 1.56 -1.54
CA ALA A 84 11.17 3.03 -1.45
C ALA A 84 10.51 3.64 -2.68
N ARG A 85 10.85 3.18 -3.90
CA ARG A 85 10.22 3.67 -5.13
C ARG A 85 8.73 3.34 -5.18
N THR A 86 8.35 2.15 -4.71
CA THR A 86 6.95 1.72 -4.67
C THR A 86 6.14 2.59 -3.71
N LEU A 87 6.66 2.83 -2.51
CA LEU A 87 6.00 3.68 -1.53
C LEU A 87 5.94 5.14 -2.00
N GLY A 88 7.00 5.63 -2.64
CA GLY A 88 7.02 6.97 -3.22
C GLY A 88 6.00 7.14 -4.33
N SER A 89 5.88 6.17 -5.22
CA SER A 89 4.89 6.21 -6.30
C SER A 89 3.46 6.08 -5.77
N LEU A 90 3.24 5.31 -4.70
CA LEU A 90 1.94 5.24 -4.04
C LEU A 90 1.56 6.59 -3.45
N SER A 91 2.47 7.24 -2.75
CA SER A 91 2.26 8.58 -2.18
C SER A 91 1.94 9.61 -3.26
N ALA A 92 2.68 9.59 -4.37
CA ALA A 92 2.44 10.49 -5.50
C ALA A 92 1.06 10.25 -6.12
N PHE A 93 0.65 8.99 -6.26
CA PHE A 93 -0.68 8.65 -6.77
C PHE A 93 -1.77 9.14 -5.82
N GLN A 94 -1.62 8.93 -4.52
CA GLN A 94 -2.60 9.37 -3.52
C GLN A 94 -2.77 10.89 -3.56
N THR A 95 -1.67 11.64 -3.67
CA THR A 95 -1.71 13.10 -3.79
C THR A 95 -2.44 13.54 -5.06
N ALA A 96 -2.13 12.93 -6.20
CA ALA A 96 -2.76 13.26 -7.47
C ALA A 96 -4.24 12.90 -7.48
N ARG A 97 -4.60 11.74 -6.91
CA ARG A 97 -5.99 11.32 -6.75
C ARG A 97 -6.78 12.31 -5.89
N ASN A 98 -6.20 12.71 -4.76
CA ASN A 98 -6.86 13.65 -3.85
C ASN A 98 -7.12 14.99 -4.54
N ALA A 99 -6.21 15.46 -5.38
CA ALA A 99 -6.42 16.68 -6.16
C ALA A 99 -7.60 16.56 -7.12
N VAL A 100 -7.77 15.41 -7.76
CA VAL A 100 -8.93 15.14 -8.63
C VAL A 100 -10.22 15.14 -7.81
N VAL A 101 -10.21 14.46 -6.66
CA VAL A 101 -11.38 14.38 -5.76
C VAL A 101 -11.78 15.77 -5.27
N GLU A 102 -10.80 16.61 -4.90
CA GLU A 102 -11.07 18.00 -4.50
C GLU A 102 -11.72 18.80 -5.62
N ASP A 103 -11.24 18.66 -6.84
CA ASP A 103 -11.84 19.33 -8.00
C ASP A 103 -13.28 18.86 -8.24
N MET A 104 -13.53 17.56 -8.10
CA MET A 104 -14.88 17.01 -8.23
C MET A 104 -15.82 17.57 -7.16
N LEU A 105 -15.35 17.62 -5.91
CA LEU A 105 -16.14 18.12 -4.79
C LEU A 105 -16.41 19.61 -4.88
N SER A 106 -15.46 20.39 -5.36
CA SER A 106 -15.65 21.84 -5.54
C SER A 106 -16.65 22.17 -6.65
N GLY A 107 -16.85 21.26 -7.60
CA GLY A 107 -17.86 21.40 -8.64
C GLY A 107 -19.26 20.97 -8.22
N LEU A 108 -19.41 20.36 -7.05
CA LEU A 108 -20.69 19.89 -6.53
C LEU A 108 -21.21 20.85 -5.48
N PRO A 109 -22.55 20.99 -5.31
CA PRO A 109 -23.12 21.81 -4.23
C PRO A 109 -23.06 21.08 -2.88
N VAL A 110 -21.95 20.37 -2.62
CA VAL A 110 -21.72 19.64 -1.38
C VAL A 110 -20.64 20.38 -0.60
N PRO A 111 -20.87 20.73 0.67
CA PRO A 111 -19.86 21.42 1.47
C PRO A 111 -18.66 20.53 1.74
N VAL A 112 -17.45 21.09 1.58
CA VAL A 112 -16.21 20.43 1.98
C VAL A 112 -16.02 20.56 3.49
N GLN A 113 -15.07 19.81 4.07
CA GLN A 113 -14.86 19.73 5.51
C GLN A 113 -14.69 21.11 6.16
N SER A 114 -13.95 22.03 5.54
CA SER A 114 -13.76 23.39 6.05
C SER A 114 -15.06 24.18 6.10
N GLU A 115 -15.92 24.02 5.08
CA GLU A 115 -17.23 24.67 5.03
C GLU A 115 -18.18 24.10 6.09
N ILE A 116 -18.12 22.79 6.31
CA ILE A 116 -18.88 22.12 7.38
C ILE A 116 -18.46 22.66 8.74
N ASP A 117 -17.15 22.79 8.98
CA ASP A 117 -16.61 23.33 10.22
C ASP A 117 -17.07 24.78 10.45
N GLU A 118 -17.07 25.61 9.41
CA GLU A 118 -17.59 26.97 9.47
C GLU A 118 -19.08 26.99 9.84
N LEU A 119 -19.87 26.11 9.23
CA LEU A 119 -21.29 25.97 9.56
C LEU A 119 -21.50 25.55 11.00
N TYR A 120 -20.72 24.64 11.53
CA TYR A 120 -20.78 24.26 12.94
C TYR A 120 -20.48 25.43 13.86
N GLU A 121 -19.48 26.25 13.53
CA GLU A 121 -19.15 27.44 14.31
C GLU A 121 -20.27 28.45 14.29
N GLU A 122 -20.89 28.69 13.13
CA GLU A 122 -22.03 29.62 13.02
C GLU A 122 -23.24 29.14 13.83
N VAL A 123 -23.57 27.85 13.73
CA VAL A 123 -24.65 27.24 14.49
C VAL A 123 -24.39 27.42 15.99
N HIS A 124 -23.16 27.21 16.42
CA HIS A 124 -22.74 27.35 17.80
C HIS A 124 -22.91 28.80 18.30
N ARG A 125 -22.52 29.76 17.47
CA ARG A 125 -22.66 31.18 17.74
C ARG A 125 -24.15 31.61 17.88
N LEU A 126 -24.98 31.10 16.96
CA LEU A 126 -26.41 31.36 16.97
C LEU A 126 -27.07 30.79 18.22
N LYS A 127 -26.69 29.60 18.66
CA LYS A 127 -27.17 28.98 19.89
C LYS A 127 -26.84 29.81 21.12
N ARG A 128 -25.62 30.37 21.18
CA ARG A 128 -25.20 31.27 22.27
C ARG A 128 -26.07 32.53 22.32
N ARG A 129 -26.31 33.11 21.14
CA ARG A 129 -27.15 34.32 21.02
C ARG A 129 -28.57 34.07 21.50
N LEU A 130 -29.15 32.94 21.12
CA LEU A 130 -30.47 32.53 21.55
C LEU A 130 -30.55 32.39 23.09
N ARG A 131 -29.58 31.77 23.70
CA ARG A 131 -29.50 31.61 25.16
C ARG A 131 -29.41 32.93 25.87
N THR A 132 -28.65 33.87 25.34
CA THR A 132 -28.51 35.21 25.89
C THR A 132 -29.85 35.95 25.82
N LEU A 133 -30.54 35.87 24.67
CA LEU A 133 -31.85 36.50 24.49
C LEU A 133 -32.92 35.89 25.38
N GLU A 134 -32.91 34.58 25.59
CA GLU A 134 -33.82 33.89 26.51
C GLU A 134 -33.59 34.33 27.95
N LYS A 135 -32.34 34.52 28.37
CA LYS A 135 -31.98 35.01 29.70
C LYS A 135 -32.42 36.46 29.91
N GLU A 136 -32.33 37.29 28.87
CA GLU A 136 -32.79 38.69 28.96
C GLU A 136 -34.31 38.83 29.06
N LYS A 137 -35.06 37.88 28.50
CA LYS A 137 -36.53 37.86 28.61
C LYS A 137 -37.05 37.24 29.89
N GLY A 138 -36.25 36.51 30.58
CA GLY A 138 -36.58 35.92 31.87
C GLY A 138 -36.09 36.78 32.99
#